data_27ef8bfc282c002c6a1d7e15f0b57acf
#
_entry.id   27ef8bfc282c002c6a1d7e15f0b57acf
#
_cell.length_a   1.000
_cell.length_b   1.000
_cell.length_c   1.000
_cell.angle_alpha   90.00
_cell.angle_beta   90.00
_cell.angle_gamma   90.00
#
_symmetry.space_group_name_H-M   'P 1'
#
loop_
_entity.id
_entity.type
_entity.pdbx_description
1 polymer ?
#
loop_
_entity_poly.entity_id
_entity_poly.type
_entity_poly.pdbx_seq_one_letter_code
_entity_poly.pdbx_strand_id
1 'polypeptide(L)'
;MYFRITIPAFQEDKKDEAVSFVKEKVMPEFSGTPGLLSLTAAITGDTSGINMAAWDSKEASEAVAEQIQATLAEASSFMSAPPVIYEGEAVYGKMYQTIAVGETKPSYMRLVVGVAKETDAVLNFLKEKVEPIYEESNGLQLTGAIFDGNSAISWNFWDSQEDMDAAVEKLQAALDSESETELFDGSTVAYMGPVYALSLIHISEPTRR
;
A
#
# COMPACT_ATOMS: atom_id res chain seq x y z
N MET A 1 -1.64 0.22 -14.52
CA MET A 1 -0.73 -0.01 -13.37
C MET A 1 -1.40 -1.05 -12.48
N TYR A 2 -0.68 -2.10 -12.13
CA TYR A 2 -1.16 -3.22 -11.34
C TYR A 2 -0.45 -3.26 -9.99
N PHE A 3 -1.16 -3.55 -8.92
CA PHE A 3 -0.60 -3.61 -7.56
C PHE A 3 -0.75 -5.00 -6.98
N ARG A 4 0.28 -5.40 -6.23
CA ARG A 4 0.25 -6.54 -5.32
C ARG A 4 0.61 -6.05 -3.94
N ILE A 5 -0.31 -6.25 -3.00
CA ILE A 5 -0.18 -5.82 -1.61
C ILE A 5 -0.20 -7.06 -0.74
N THR A 6 0.83 -7.23 0.06
CA THR A 6 0.99 -8.36 0.97
C THR A 6 1.03 -7.84 2.40
N ILE A 7 0.19 -8.39 3.26
CA ILE A 7 0.14 -8.08 4.69
C ILE A 7 0.66 -9.30 5.45
N PRO A 8 1.95 -9.35 5.78
CA PRO A 8 2.55 -10.44 6.56
C PRO A 8 2.18 -10.31 8.03
N ALA A 9 2.00 -11.47 8.68
CA ALA A 9 1.93 -11.60 10.12
C ALA A 9 3.20 -12.30 10.62
N PHE A 10 3.93 -11.64 11.55
CA PHE A 10 5.19 -12.16 12.09
C PHE A 10 4.96 -12.90 13.41
N GLN A 11 5.86 -13.82 13.75
CA GLN A 11 5.98 -14.36 15.10
C GLN A 11 6.46 -13.25 16.06
N GLU A 12 6.09 -13.37 17.33
CA GLU A 12 6.64 -12.50 18.37
C GLU A 12 8.17 -12.52 18.31
N ASP A 13 8.80 -11.36 18.53
CA ASP A 13 10.26 -11.14 18.49
C ASP A 13 10.95 -11.37 17.12
N LYS A 14 10.18 -11.59 16.03
CA LYS A 14 10.74 -11.82 14.69
C LYS A 14 10.66 -10.61 13.74
N LYS A 15 10.22 -9.47 14.24
CA LYS A 15 10.09 -8.24 13.44
C LYS A 15 11.41 -7.83 12.79
N ASP A 16 12.51 -7.81 13.54
CA ASP A 16 13.81 -7.38 13.03
C ASP A 16 14.36 -8.35 11.97
N GLU A 17 14.11 -9.64 12.14
CA GLU A 17 14.46 -10.67 11.15
C GLU A 17 13.67 -10.46 9.85
N ALA A 18 12.37 -10.17 9.95
CA ALA A 18 11.52 -9.86 8.81
C ALA A 18 11.97 -8.58 8.08
N VAL A 19 12.32 -7.53 8.82
CA VAL A 19 12.86 -6.28 8.26
C VAL A 19 14.18 -6.52 7.54
N SER A 20 15.10 -7.27 8.14
CA SER A 20 16.39 -7.62 7.53
C SER A 20 16.19 -8.45 6.26
N PHE A 21 15.29 -9.44 6.30
CA PHE A 21 14.95 -10.26 5.13
C PHE A 21 14.47 -9.41 3.94
N VAL A 22 13.58 -8.46 4.19
CA VAL A 22 13.11 -7.57 3.11
C VAL A 22 14.26 -6.71 2.57
N LYS A 23 15.06 -6.07 3.42
CA LYS A 23 16.15 -5.18 3.00
C LYS A 23 17.28 -5.89 2.28
N GLU A 24 17.68 -7.06 2.79
CA GLU A 24 18.90 -7.74 2.34
C GLU A 24 18.62 -8.76 1.24
N LYS A 25 17.39 -9.25 1.13
CA LYS A 25 16.99 -10.22 0.12
C LYS A 25 15.93 -9.71 -0.83
N VAL A 26 14.73 -9.38 -0.33
CA VAL A 26 13.59 -9.04 -1.22
C VAL A 26 13.90 -7.82 -2.09
N MET A 27 14.37 -6.72 -1.49
CA MET A 27 14.66 -5.50 -2.23
C MET A 27 15.73 -5.70 -3.33
N PRO A 28 16.88 -6.35 -3.06
CA PRO A 28 17.87 -6.62 -4.10
C PRO A 28 17.40 -7.62 -5.16
N GLU A 29 16.69 -8.67 -4.75
CA GLU A 29 16.24 -9.74 -5.64
C GLU A 29 15.25 -9.24 -6.70
N PHE A 30 14.33 -8.34 -6.30
CA PHE A 30 13.36 -7.76 -7.21
C PHE A 30 13.84 -6.47 -7.89
N SER A 31 14.97 -5.90 -7.44
CA SER A 31 15.53 -4.70 -8.06
C SER A 31 15.90 -4.97 -9.53
N GLY A 32 15.39 -4.13 -10.44
CA GLY A 32 15.63 -4.28 -11.88
C GLY A 32 14.73 -5.32 -12.56
N THR A 33 13.77 -5.91 -11.88
CA THR A 33 12.77 -6.79 -12.49
C THR A 33 11.97 -6.03 -13.56
N PRO A 34 11.89 -6.54 -14.81
CA PRO A 34 11.11 -5.88 -15.85
C PRO A 34 9.65 -5.64 -15.45
N GLY A 35 9.18 -4.42 -15.65
CA GLY A 35 7.81 -4.02 -15.33
C GLY A 35 7.56 -3.67 -13.85
N LEU A 36 8.50 -3.92 -12.92
CA LEU A 36 8.37 -3.42 -11.56
C LEU A 36 8.63 -1.90 -11.53
N LEU A 37 7.68 -1.14 -11.01
CA LEU A 37 7.74 0.31 -10.91
C LEU A 37 8.19 0.77 -9.52
N SER A 38 7.68 0.12 -8.49
CA SER A 38 8.12 0.38 -7.10
C SER A 38 7.92 -0.84 -6.22
N LEU A 39 8.74 -0.91 -5.19
CA LEU A 39 8.59 -1.86 -4.08
C LEU A 39 8.70 -1.07 -2.77
N THR A 40 7.70 -1.19 -1.91
CA THR A 40 7.62 -0.47 -0.64
C THR A 40 7.35 -1.45 0.48
N ALA A 41 7.98 -1.23 1.63
CA ALA A 41 7.71 -2.00 2.83
C ALA A 41 7.60 -1.09 4.06
N ALA A 42 6.58 -1.36 4.88
CA ALA A 42 6.30 -0.65 6.14
C ALA A 42 6.06 -1.64 7.29
N ILE A 43 6.39 -1.23 8.51
CA ILE A 43 6.03 -1.94 9.73
C ILE A 43 4.79 -1.28 10.32
N THR A 44 3.76 -2.07 10.60
CA THR A 44 2.46 -1.58 11.11
C THR A 44 2.16 -2.04 12.54
N GLY A 45 3.10 -2.69 13.17
CA GLY A 45 3.01 -3.18 14.56
C GLY A 45 4.19 -4.09 14.89
N ASP A 46 4.13 -4.72 16.06
CA ASP A 46 5.19 -5.63 16.48
C ASP A 46 5.15 -6.97 15.73
N THR A 47 3.98 -7.35 15.23
CA THR A 47 3.74 -8.62 14.55
C THR A 47 3.16 -8.47 13.14
N SER A 48 3.17 -7.26 12.55
CA SER A 48 2.58 -7.02 11.24
C SER A 48 3.34 -6.01 10.40
N GLY A 49 3.18 -6.10 9.10
CA GLY A 49 3.75 -5.17 8.14
C GLY A 49 2.92 -5.07 6.85
N ILE A 50 3.40 -4.27 5.91
CA ILE A 50 2.87 -4.16 4.56
C ILE A 50 4.06 -4.25 3.60
N ASN A 51 3.92 -5.07 2.55
CA ASN A 51 4.77 -5.01 1.37
C ASN A 51 3.87 -4.69 0.18
N MET A 52 4.21 -3.67 -0.59
CA MET A 52 3.45 -3.24 -1.75
C MET A 52 4.36 -3.14 -2.96
N ALA A 53 4.03 -3.86 -4.01
CA ALA A 53 4.67 -3.78 -5.31
C ALA A 53 3.72 -3.15 -6.33
N ALA A 54 4.21 -2.15 -7.07
CA ALA A 54 3.53 -1.57 -8.22
C ALA A 54 4.18 -2.06 -9.51
N TRP A 55 3.38 -2.50 -10.45
CA TRP A 55 3.78 -3.05 -11.73
C TRP A 55 3.18 -2.24 -12.88
N ASP A 56 3.85 -2.21 -14.02
CA ASP A 56 3.31 -1.57 -15.23
C ASP A 56 2.09 -2.31 -15.78
N SER A 57 2.03 -3.65 -15.58
CA SER A 57 0.96 -4.52 -16.04
C SER A 57 0.75 -5.72 -15.10
N LYS A 58 -0.38 -6.40 -15.27
CA LYS A 58 -0.69 -7.65 -14.59
C LYS A 58 0.25 -8.76 -15.05
N GLU A 59 0.53 -8.82 -16.33
CA GLU A 59 1.41 -9.81 -16.96
C GLU A 59 2.83 -9.74 -16.39
N ALA A 60 3.34 -8.52 -16.12
CA ALA A 60 4.65 -8.34 -15.48
C ALA A 60 4.67 -8.88 -14.04
N SER A 61 3.59 -8.67 -13.28
CA SER A 61 3.44 -9.24 -11.93
C SER A 61 3.35 -10.77 -11.96
N GLU A 62 2.59 -11.32 -12.91
CA GLU A 62 2.43 -12.77 -13.08
C GLU A 62 3.73 -13.47 -13.53
N ALA A 63 4.56 -12.79 -14.33
CA ALA A 63 5.83 -13.34 -14.83
C ALA A 63 6.83 -13.69 -13.71
N VAL A 64 6.69 -13.11 -12.51
CA VAL A 64 7.54 -13.39 -11.35
C VAL A 64 6.83 -14.19 -10.24
N ALA A 65 5.69 -14.78 -10.53
CA ALA A 65 4.89 -15.49 -9.53
C ALA A 65 5.67 -16.63 -8.84
N GLU A 66 6.47 -17.41 -9.58
CA GLU A 66 7.30 -18.48 -9.02
C GLU A 66 8.36 -17.93 -8.07
N GLN A 67 9.02 -16.82 -8.44
CA GLN A 67 10.01 -16.14 -7.61
C GLN A 67 9.38 -15.61 -6.32
N ILE A 68 8.19 -15.00 -6.41
CA ILE A 68 7.45 -14.55 -5.22
C ILE A 68 7.10 -15.73 -4.31
N GLN A 69 6.65 -16.85 -4.85
CA GLN A 69 6.33 -18.05 -4.07
C GLN A 69 7.57 -18.61 -3.35
N ALA A 70 8.72 -18.65 -4.03
CA ALA A 70 9.99 -19.07 -3.41
C ALA A 70 10.39 -18.13 -2.25
N THR A 71 10.29 -16.81 -2.47
CA THR A 71 10.58 -15.79 -1.45
C THR A 71 9.65 -15.92 -0.23
N LEU A 72 8.34 -16.15 -0.45
CA LEU A 72 7.37 -16.38 0.64
C LEU A 72 7.65 -17.68 1.41
N ALA A 73 8.08 -18.73 0.71
CA ALA A 73 8.46 -20.00 1.36
C ALA A 73 9.66 -19.81 2.31
N GLU A 74 10.65 -19.03 1.93
CA GLU A 74 11.79 -18.69 2.80
C GLU A 74 11.37 -17.82 3.99
N ALA A 75 10.45 -16.86 3.78
CA ALA A 75 9.89 -16.03 4.84
C ALA A 75 9.11 -16.81 5.89
N SER A 76 8.67 -18.03 5.59
CA SER A 76 7.84 -18.86 6.48
C SER A 76 8.44 -19.12 7.86
N SER A 77 9.78 -19.07 7.99
CA SER A 77 10.50 -19.30 9.24
C SER A 77 10.22 -18.25 10.32
N PHE A 78 9.87 -17.02 9.95
CA PHE A 78 9.55 -15.93 10.87
C PHE A 78 8.08 -15.48 10.81
N MET A 79 7.28 -16.07 9.94
CA MET A 79 5.86 -15.77 9.85
C MET A 79 5.04 -16.62 10.83
N SER A 80 3.99 -16.02 11.41
CA SER A 80 3.03 -16.71 12.30
C SER A 80 1.86 -17.33 11.54
N ALA A 81 1.56 -16.81 10.34
CA ALA A 81 0.50 -17.29 9.46
C ALA A 81 0.85 -16.96 8.00
N PRO A 82 0.20 -17.61 7.00
CA PRO A 82 0.28 -17.16 5.61
C PRO A 82 -0.12 -15.70 5.50
N PRO A 83 0.57 -14.90 4.66
CA PRO A 83 0.22 -13.49 4.48
C PRO A 83 -1.14 -13.33 3.80
N VAL A 84 -1.84 -12.25 4.11
CA VAL A 84 -2.99 -11.81 3.31
C VAL A 84 -2.45 -11.09 2.08
N ILE A 85 -3.00 -11.40 0.92
CA ILE A 85 -2.56 -10.82 -0.36
C ILE A 85 -3.78 -10.22 -1.06
N TYR A 86 -3.61 -8.99 -1.57
CA TYR A 86 -4.56 -8.30 -2.43
C TYR A 86 -3.89 -7.92 -3.73
N GLU A 87 -4.61 -8.07 -4.82
CA GLU A 87 -4.10 -7.76 -6.16
C GLU A 87 -5.16 -7.03 -6.99
N GLY A 88 -4.73 -6.07 -7.80
CA GLY A 88 -5.68 -5.38 -8.66
C GLY A 88 -5.07 -4.26 -9.49
N GLU A 89 -5.82 -3.84 -10.50
CA GLU A 89 -5.51 -2.63 -11.25
C GLU A 89 -5.86 -1.39 -10.42
N ALA A 90 -5.05 -0.33 -10.58
CA ALA A 90 -5.34 0.95 -9.96
C ALA A 90 -6.67 1.52 -10.49
N VAL A 91 -7.64 1.72 -9.59
CA VAL A 91 -8.93 2.37 -9.90
C VAL A 91 -8.90 3.85 -9.54
N TYR A 92 -7.96 4.24 -8.68
CA TYR A 92 -7.70 5.60 -8.27
C TYR A 92 -6.21 5.76 -7.95
N GLY A 93 -5.65 6.93 -8.25
CA GLY A 93 -4.29 7.28 -7.88
C GLY A 93 -4.02 8.75 -8.15
N LYS A 94 -3.39 9.43 -7.18
CA LYS A 94 -3.01 10.83 -7.27
C LYS A 94 -1.70 11.09 -6.55
N MET A 95 -0.83 11.86 -7.17
CA MET A 95 0.43 12.31 -6.60
C MET A 95 0.29 13.77 -6.19
N TYR A 96 0.65 14.09 -4.95
CA TYR A 96 0.55 15.44 -4.38
C TYR A 96 1.92 16.10 -4.25
N GLN A 97 2.97 15.28 -4.15
CA GLN A 97 4.36 15.74 -4.11
C GLN A 97 5.20 14.95 -5.12
N THR A 98 6.19 15.61 -5.71
CA THR A 98 7.17 14.92 -6.54
C THR A 98 8.13 14.16 -5.62
N ILE A 99 8.14 12.83 -5.74
CA ILE A 99 9.11 11.99 -5.04
C ILE A 99 10.32 11.86 -5.96
N ALA A 100 11.46 12.41 -5.54
CA ALA A 100 12.69 12.31 -6.32
C ALA A 100 13.22 10.87 -6.29
N VAL A 101 13.55 10.35 -7.47
CA VAL A 101 14.14 9.01 -7.61
C VAL A 101 15.51 9.01 -6.90
N GLY A 102 15.71 8.07 -5.96
CA GLY A 102 16.96 7.92 -5.19
C GLY A 102 17.01 8.70 -3.88
N GLU A 103 16.04 9.54 -3.55
CA GLU A 103 15.88 10.11 -2.23
C GLU A 103 14.85 9.30 -1.43
N THR A 104 15.34 8.54 -0.45
CA THR A 104 14.45 7.90 0.53
C THR A 104 14.02 8.97 1.52
N LYS A 105 12.88 9.61 1.32
CA LYS A 105 12.28 10.41 2.39
C LYS A 105 11.75 9.46 3.45
N PRO A 106 11.93 9.75 4.75
CA PRO A 106 11.18 9.10 5.79
C PRO A 106 9.69 9.28 5.46
N SER A 107 8.99 8.20 5.27
CA SER A 107 7.57 8.21 4.92
C SER A 107 6.80 7.40 5.94
N TYR A 108 5.59 7.80 6.16
CA TYR A 108 4.63 7.04 6.92
C TYR A 108 3.55 6.51 5.98
N MET A 109 3.20 5.25 6.10
CA MET A 109 2.20 4.62 5.24
C MET A 109 0.94 4.30 6.04
N ARG A 110 -0.22 4.56 5.44
CA ARG A 110 -1.51 4.07 5.88
C ARG A 110 -2.14 3.25 4.78
N LEU A 111 -2.57 2.05 5.10
CA LEU A 111 -3.36 1.15 4.24
C LEU A 111 -4.70 0.89 4.92
N VAL A 112 -5.79 1.00 4.19
CA VAL A 112 -7.14 0.69 4.67
C VAL A 112 -7.73 -0.39 3.79
N VAL A 113 -8.32 -1.39 4.43
CA VAL A 113 -9.00 -2.51 3.78
C VAL A 113 -10.42 -2.60 4.30
N GLY A 114 -11.38 -2.70 3.41
CA GLY A 114 -12.79 -2.94 3.72
C GLY A 114 -13.45 -3.83 2.66
N VAL A 115 -14.56 -4.45 2.99
CA VAL A 115 -15.37 -5.20 2.02
C VAL A 115 -16.46 -4.28 1.50
N ALA A 116 -16.33 -3.80 0.27
CA ALA A 116 -17.31 -2.91 -0.34
C ALA A 116 -18.62 -3.64 -0.60
N LYS A 117 -19.74 -3.02 -0.27
CA LYS A 117 -21.07 -3.47 -0.72
C LYS A 117 -21.22 -3.24 -2.21
N GLU A 118 -20.87 -2.05 -2.65
CA GLU A 118 -20.86 -1.64 -4.05
C GLU A 118 -19.56 -0.87 -4.34
N THR A 119 -18.71 -1.38 -5.22
CA THR A 119 -17.38 -0.78 -5.50
C THR A 119 -17.49 0.64 -6.06
N ASP A 120 -18.51 0.91 -6.89
CA ASP A 120 -18.72 2.25 -7.45
C ASP A 120 -19.10 3.26 -6.36
N ALA A 121 -19.86 2.87 -5.33
CA ALA A 121 -20.20 3.74 -4.22
C ALA A 121 -18.95 4.12 -3.41
N VAL A 122 -18.08 3.15 -3.13
CA VAL A 122 -16.80 3.39 -2.45
C VAL A 122 -15.89 4.30 -3.26
N LEU A 123 -15.80 4.09 -4.59
CA LEU A 123 -14.99 4.93 -5.47
C LEU A 123 -15.52 6.37 -5.55
N ASN A 124 -16.85 6.55 -5.59
CA ASN A 124 -17.47 7.87 -5.56
C ASN A 124 -17.24 8.56 -4.23
N PHE A 125 -17.40 7.86 -3.10
CA PHE A 125 -17.07 8.38 -1.78
C PHE A 125 -15.61 8.86 -1.71
N LEU A 126 -14.67 8.06 -2.21
CA LEU A 126 -13.25 8.40 -2.24
C LEU A 126 -13.02 9.71 -3.04
N LYS A 127 -13.64 9.86 -4.21
CA LYS A 127 -13.48 11.04 -5.07
C LYS A 127 -14.18 12.29 -4.54
N GLU A 128 -15.38 12.14 -3.99
CA GLU A 128 -16.23 13.28 -3.63
C GLU A 128 -16.00 13.75 -2.19
N LYS A 129 -15.63 12.86 -1.28
CA LYS A 129 -15.51 13.17 0.15
C LYS A 129 -14.08 13.09 0.66
N VAL A 130 -13.31 12.11 0.20
CA VAL A 130 -11.95 11.87 0.70
C VAL A 130 -10.92 12.72 -0.04
N GLU A 131 -10.99 12.80 -1.36
CA GLU A 131 -10.02 13.55 -2.16
C GLU A 131 -9.92 15.04 -1.76
N PRO A 132 -11.01 15.79 -1.49
CA PRO A 132 -10.90 17.16 -0.99
C PRO A 132 -10.13 17.29 0.32
N ILE A 133 -10.27 16.30 1.23
CA ILE A 133 -9.51 16.27 2.48
C ILE A 133 -8.02 16.10 2.21
N TYR A 134 -7.68 15.23 1.26
CA TYR A 134 -6.31 15.01 0.83
C TYR A 134 -5.68 16.25 0.19
N GLU A 135 -6.44 17.02 -0.60
CA GLU A 135 -5.97 18.27 -1.22
C GLU A 135 -5.62 19.35 -0.20
N GLU A 136 -6.31 19.36 0.94
CA GLU A 136 -6.06 20.29 2.04
C GLU A 136 -5.04 19.76 3.08
N SER A 137 -4.58 18.52 2.94
CA SER A 137 -3.69 17.90 3.92
C SER A 137 -2.23 18.24 3.68
N ASN A 138 -1.50 18.56 4.74
CA ASN A 138 -0.06 18.73 4.68
C ASN A 138 0.62 17.35 4.64
N GLY A 139 1.81 17.30 4.04
CA GLY A 139 2.67 16.13 4.08
C GLY A 139 2.18 14.90 3.29
N LEU A 140 1.01 14.95 2.64
CA LEU A 140 0.57 13.87 1.78
C LEU A 140 1.42 13.82 0.51
N GLN A 141 2.03 12.67 0.24
CA GLN A 141 2.89 12.46 -0.92
C GLN A 141 2.10 11.88 -2.10
N LEU A 142 1.42 10.79 -1.86
CA LEU A 142 0.58 10.12 -2.86
C LEU A 142 -0.51 9.28 -2.21
N THR A 143 -1.53 8.98 -2.99
CA THR A 143 -2.60 8.04 -2.63
C THR A 143 -2.94 7.14 -3.80
N GLY A 144 -3.51 5.98 -3.51
CA GLY A 144 -4.03 5.07 -4.52
C GLY A 144 -5.06 4.11 -3.95
N ALA A 145 -5.78 3.45 -4.86
CA ALA A 145 -6.73 2.40 -4.50
C ALA A 145 -6.84 1.34 -5.59
N ILE A 146 -7.13 0.12 -5.15
CA ILE A 146 -7.50 -1.02 -5.99
C ILE A 146 -8.76 -1.67 -5.45
N PHE A 147 -9.41 -2.49 -6.28
CA PHE A 147 -10.34 -3.51 -5.83
C PHE A 147 -9.78 -4.90 -6.15
N ASP A 148 -9.95 -5.82 -5.19
CA ASP A 148 -9.72 -7.25 -5.36
C ASP A 148 -11.04 -7.96 -5.02
N GLY A 149 -11.80 -8.31 -6.04
CA GLY A 149 -13.21 -8.66 -5.89
C GLY A 149 -13.98 -7.50 -5.22
N ASN A 150 -14.62 -7.78 -4.08
CA ASN A 150 -15.31 -6.78 -3.27
C ASN A 150 -14.40 -6.15 -2.21
N SER A 151 -13.16 -6.60 -2.06
CA SER A 151 -12.21 -5.93 -1.17
C SER A 151 -11.80 -4.59 -1.77
N ALA A 152 -12.01 -3.51 -1.03
CA ALA A 152 -11.56 -2.17 -1.36
C ALA A 152 -10.29 -1.89 -0.55
N ILE A 153 -9.20 -1.63 -1.23
CA ILE A 153 -7.91 -1.37 -0.61
C ILE A 153 -7.44 0.01 -1.05
N SER A 154 -7.21 0.91 -0.09
CA SER A 154 -6.64 2.23 -0.34
C SER A 154 -5.37 2.43 0.49
N TRP A 155 -4.42 3.19 -0.07
CA TRP A 155 -3.18 3.52 0.62
C TRP A 155 -2.82 4.98 0.43
N ASN A 156 -2.07 5.49 1.42
CA ASN A 156 -1.50 6.84 1.40
C ASN A 156 -0.07 6.82 1.95
N PHE A 157 0.76 7.71 1.42
CA PHE A 157 2.10 7.98 1.94
C PHE A 157 2.19 9.41 2.42
N TRP A 158 2.79 9.59 3.59
CA TRP A 158 2.89 10.86 4.30
C TRP A 158 4.34 11.17 4.65
N ASP A 159 4.67 12.46 4.75
CA ASP A 159 5.99 12.90 5.20
C ASP A 159 6.23 12.50 6.67
N SER A 160 5.18 12.50 7.49
CA SER A 160 5.26 12.16 8.91
C SER A 160 3.98 11.47 9.43
N GLN A 161 4.09 10.86 10.60
CA GLN A 161 2.93 10.36 11.34
C GLN A 161 1.99 11.50 11.76
N GLU A 162 2.54 12.65 12.17
CA GLU A 162 1.76 13.80 12.64
C GLU A 162 0.84 14.33 11.52
N ASP A 163 1.36 14.47 10.30
CA ASP A 163 0.57 14.89 9.14
C ASP A 163 -0.54 13.88 8.82
N MET A 164 -0.22 12.58 8.90
CA MET A 164 -1.20 11.52 8.72
C MET A 164 -2.30 11.58 9.78
N ASP A 165 -1.95 11.67 11.07
CA ASP A 165 -2.91 11.69 12.18
C ASP A 165 -3.86 12.87 12.06
N ALA A 166 -3.35 14.06 11.68
CA ALA A 166 -4.18 15.24 11.44
C ALA A 166 -5.21 15.06 10.30
N ALA A 167 -4.86 14.28 9.27
CA ALA A 167 -5.78 13.96 8.19
C ALA A 167 -6.79 12.86 8.59
N VAL A 168 -6.36 11.87 9.36
CA VAL A 168 -7.19 10.72 9.77
C VAL A 168 -8.42 11.17 10.54
N GLU A 169 -8.33 12.19 11.40
CA GLU A 169 -9.50 12.74 12.12
C GLU A 169 -10.58 13.24 11.16
N LYS A 170 -10.18 13.96 10.09
CA LYS A 170 -11.11 14.46 9.08
C LYS A 170 -11.67 13.32 8.21
N LEU A 171 -10.84 12.35 7.85
CA LEU A 171 -11.24 11.18 7.09
C LEU A 171 -12.26 10.33 7.85
N GLN A 172 -12.08 10.15 9.16
CA GLN A 172 -13.03 9.43 10.01
C GLN A 172 -14.36 10.18 10.08
N ALA A 173 -14.34 11.51 10.28
CA ALA A 173 -15.54 12.31 10.29
C ALA A 173 -16.31 12.25 8.95
N ALA A 174 -15.61 12.20 7.82
CA ALA A 174 -16.23 12.03 6.51
C ALA A 174 -16.88 10.64 6.37
N LEU A 175 -16.21 9.59 6.81
CA LEU A 175 -16.73 8.23 6.79
C LEU A 175 -17.97 8.10 7.71
N ASP A 176 -17.92 8.65 8.90
CA ASP A 176 -19.04 8.66 9.85
C ASP A 176 -20.28 9.40 9.27
N SER A 177 -20.05 10.46 8.49
CA SER A 177 -21.13 11.25 7.87
C SER A 177 -21.93 10.50 6.80
N GLU A 178 -21.27 9.56 6.09
CA GLU A 178 -21.90 8.73 5.05
C GLU A 178 -22.42 7.39 5.60
N SER A 179 -22.17 7.10 6.89
CA SER A 179 -22.37 5.79 7.51
C SER A 179 -21.49 4.70 6.88
N GLU A 180 -20.40 4.36 7.56
CA GLU A 180 -19.47 3.29 7.12
C GLU A 180 -20.22 2.02 6.73
N THR A 181 -21.31 1.72 7.44
CA THR A 181 -22.16 0.54 7.19
C THR A 181 -22.95 0.60 5.88
N GLU A 182 -23.09 1.75 5.24
CA GLU A 182 -23.69 1.85 3.90
C GLU A 182 -22.71 1.53 2.81
N LEU A 183 -21.44 1.82 3.01
CA LEU A 183 -20.37 1.59 2.05
C LEU A 183 -19.75 0.20 2.17
N PHE A 184 -19.61 -0.31 3.40
CA PHE A 184 -18.88 -1.54 3.67
C PHE A 184 -19.71 -2.58 4.42
N ASP A 185 -19.38 -3.86 4.15
CA ASP A 185 -19.84 -4.99 4.97
C ASP A 185 -18.89 -5.17 6.16
N GLY A 186 -19.31 -4.68 7.32
CA GLY A 186 -18.49 -4.63 8.54
C GLY A 186 -17.59 -3.39 8.58
N SER A 187 -16.69 -3.38 9.56
CA SER A 187 -15.75 -2.28 9.76
C SER A 187 -14.54 -2.39 8.86
N THR A 188 -14.00 -1.25 8.45
CA THR A 188 -12.71 -1.19 7.78
C THR A 188 -11.55 -1.46 8.75
N VAL A 189 -10.45 -1.99 8.23
CA VAL A 189 -9.21 -2.23 9.00
C VAL A 189 -8.11 -1.31 8.45
N ALA A 190 -7.46 -0.57 9.33
CA ALA A 190 -6.33 0.29 8.97
C ALA A 190 -5.01 -0.29 9.50
N TYR A 191 -4.02 -0.31 8.64
CA TYR A 191 -2.63 -0.65 8.93
C TYR A 191 -1.79 0.60 8.75
N MET A 192 -1.02 1.01 9.76
CA MET A 192 -0.27 2.26 9.74
C MET A 192 1.13 2.06 10.30
N GLY A 193 2.13 2.69 9.68
CA GLY A 193 3.47 2.64 10.21
C GLY A 193 4.54 3.25 9.31
N PRO A 194 5.76 3.36 9.85
CA PRO A 194 6.88 3.92 9.11
C PRO A 194 7.30 3.00 7.95
N VAL A 195 7.56 3.62 6.81
CA VAL A 195 8.19 2.97 5.66
C VAL A 195 9.67 2.78 5.97
N TYR A 196 10.15 1.55 5.93
CA TYR A 196 11.55 1.23 6.20
C TYR A 196 12.34 0.81 4.97
N ALA A 197 11.65 0.50 3.86
CA ALA A 197 12.27 0.19 2.58
C ALA A 197 11.39 0.72 1.43
N LEU A 198 12.03 1.39 0.48
CA LEU A 198 11.40 1.92 -0.71
C LEU A 198 12.40 1.83 -1.87
N SER A 199 12.00 1.21 -2.97
CA SER A 199 12.70 1.23 -4.25
C SER A 199 11.76 1.82 -5.29
N LEU A 200 12.17 2.93 -5.90
CA LEU A 200 11.51 3.53 -7.06
C LEU A 200 12.36 3.19 -8.29
N ILE A 201 11.80 2.41 -9.20
CA ILE A 201 12.44 2.09 -10.47
C ILE A 201 11.81 3.01 -11.51
N HIS A 202 12.56 3.96 -12.03
CA HIS A 202 12.20 4.96 -13.05
C HIS A 202 10.77 4.86 -13.59
N ILE A 203 9.88 5.67 -13.07
CA ILE A 203 8.67 6.04 -13.80
C ILE A 203 9.13 7.06 -14.83
N SER A 204 9.50 6.60 -16.04
CA SER A 204 9.66 7.51 -17.17
C SER A 204 8.29 8.16 -17.40
N GLU A 205 8.23 9.49 -17.35
CA GLU A 205 7.02 10.23 -17.72
C GLU A 205 6.48 9.67 -19.05
N PRO A 206 5.17 9.37 -19.16
CA PRO A 206 4.60 9.01 -20.44
C PRO A 206 4.85 10.20 -21.38
N THR A 207 5.67 10.01 -22.39
CA THR A 207 5.86 10.96 -23.47
C THR A 207 4.48 11.34 -24.01
N ARG A 208 4.03 12.56 -23.70
CA ARG A 208 2.83 13.15 -24.34
C ARG A 208 3.09 13.15 -25.85
N ARG A 209 2.41 12.27 -26.55
CA ARG A 209 2.19 12.37 -28.00
C ARG A 209 0.85 13.03 -28.28
#